data_838b0d0b357e2e4010265a6040a3d41b
#
_entry.id   838b0d0b357e2e4010265a6040a3d41b
#
_cell.length_a   1.000
_cell.length_b   1.000
_cell.length_c   1.000
_cell.angle_alpha   90.00
_cell.angle_beta   90.00
_cell.angle_gamma   90.00
#
_symmetry.space_group_name_H-M   'P 1'
#
loop_
_entity.id
_entity.type
_entity.pdbx_description
1 polymer ?
#
loop_
_entity_poly.entity_id
_entity_poly.type
_entity_poly.pdbx_seq_one_letter_code
_entity_poly.pdbx_strand_id
1 'polypeptide(L)'
;LSNLKHRLLAPVAVIGLKNVKELKGIQVRPDSVVIKAGTTLAEAANHPAVQEHFPFLVHAIRSIGALGIQHFRGTMGGNLCLQPRCILYNQSLFWRSGKEKCHRTGGKDCLALKGSESCQAICSGDTVPVLAALAAQLTLSTGGGSRTLPIMDFFTGKGESPFNLNPDEIVTEVRLPLPWGAGSGSYQRISLRRAVDFPLVNAAAFAVMDGDKVGSFRLALSAVGPKPMVLREVENLVKGNVPDRDMARRAGEIAKQTAEGTIVENASTSKDIA
;
A
#
# COMPACT_ATOMS: atom_id res chain seq x y z
N LEU A 1 -14.46 -10.07 -1.81
CA LEU A 1 -15.43 -10.99 -2.46
C LEU A 1 -14.75 -11.99 -3.41
N SER A 2 -13.75 -11.59 -4.22
CA SER A 2 -13.03 -12.51 -5.12
C SER A 2 -12.47 -13.72 -4.38
N ASN A 3 -11.83 -13.51 -3.23
CA ASN A 3 -11.28 -14.61 -2.44
C ASN A 3 -12.35 -15.59 -1.93
N LEU A 4 -13.56 -15.11 -1.62
CA LEU A 4 -14.70 -15.97 -1.28
C LEU A 4 -15.17 -16.78 -2.49
N LYS A 5 -15.28 -16.15 -3.68
CA LYS A 5 -15.67 -16.83 -4.92
C LYS A 5 -14.69 -17.94 -5.31
N HIS A 6 -13.40 -17.72 -5.09
CA HIS A 6 -12.34 -18.71 -5.34
C HIS A 6 -12.16 -19.73 -4.20
N ARG A 7 -13.00 -19.67 -3.17
CA ARG A 7 -12.89 -20.51 -1.96
C ARG A 7 -11.50 -20.45 -1.32
N LEU A 8 -10.89 -19.25 -1.32
CA LEU A 8 -9.64 -18.95 -0.64
C LEU A 8 -9.88 -18.68 0.84
N LEU A 9 -11.08 -18.22 1.17
CA LEU A 9 -11.55 -17.94 2.53
C LEU A 9 -12.92 -18.58 2.69
N ALA A 10 -13.16 -19.18 3.86
CA ALA A 10 -14.44 -19.75 4.27
C ALA A 10 -14.84 -19.19 5.65
N PRO A 11 -15.16 -17.89 5.76
CA PRO A 11 -15.55 -17.30 7.04
C PRO A 11 -16.92 -17.81 7.48
N VAL A 12 -17.13 -17.95 8.80
CA VAL A 12 -18.43 -18.29 9.40
C VAL A 12 -19.44 -17.16 9.16
N ALA A 13 -18.99 -15.89 9.16
CA ALA A 13 -19.84 -14.74 8.94
C ALA A 13 -19.10 -13.66 8.14
N VAL A 14 -19.85 -12.83 7.42
CA VAL A 14 -19.36 -11.63 6.72
C VAL A 14 -20.09 -10.42 7.26
N ILE A 15 -19.38 -9.49 7.85
CA ILE A 15 -19.93 -8.28 8.44
C ILE A 15 -19.75 -7.10 7.47
N GLY A 16 -20.84 -6.46 7.09
CA GLY A 16 -20.85 -5.30 6.22
C GLY A 16 -20.60 -3.99 6.99
N LEU A 17 -19.48 -3.32 6.71
CA LEU A 17 -19.13 -2.06 7.36
C LEU A 17 -19.71 -0.81 6.67
N LYS A 18 -20.42 -0.99 5.56
CA LYS A 18 -20.93 0.11 4.72
C LYS A 18 -21.78 1.14 5.46
N ASN A 19 -22.55 0.70 6.45
CA ASN A 19 -23.52 1.54 7.16
C ASN A 19 -22.96 2.11 8.49
N VAL A 20 -21.71 1.81 8.84
CA VAL A 20 -21.05 2.34 10.04
C VAL A 20 -20.61 3.78 9.75
N LYS A 21 -21.34 4.75 10.31
CA LYS A 21 -21.10 6.18 10.04
C LYS A 21 -19.77 6.67 10.59
N GLU A 22 -19.34 6.12 11.70
CA GLU A 22 -18.08 6.42 12.40
C GLU A 22 -16.84 6.10 11.57
N LEU A 23 -16.98 5.23 10.57
CA LEU A 23 -15.91 4.88 9.64
C LEU A 23 -15.85 5.78 8.40
N LYS A 24 -16.68 6.83 8.30
CA LYS A 24 -16.78 7.69 7.11
C LYS A 24 -16.39 9.12 7.40
N GLY A 25 -15.88 9.78 6.37
CA GLY A 25 -15.57 11.20 6.37
C GLY A 25 -14.09 11.51 6.53
N ILE A 26 -13.79 12.79 6.44
CA ILE A 26 -12.45 13.35 6.51
C ILE A 26 -12.48 14.49 7.51
N GLN A 27 -11.53 14.52 8.42
CA GLN A 27 -11.39 15.54 9.44
C GLN A 27 -10.07 16.29 9.21
N VAL A 28 -10.15 17.59 9.08
CA VAL A 28 -8.98 18.47 9.00
C VAL A 28 -8.69 18.99 10.41
N ARG A 29 -7.47 18.75 10.89
CA ARG A 29 -6.96 19.23 12.18
C ARG A 29 -5.78 20.18 11.95
N PRO A 30 -5.36 20.97 12.93
CA PRO A 30 -4.23 21.89 12.74
C PRO A 30 -2.91 21.19 12.35
N ASP A 31 -2.73 19.93 12.75
CA ASP A 31 -1.51 19.14 12.58
C ASP A 31 -1.67 17.94 11.64
N SER A 32 -2.88 17.66 11.16
CA SER A 32 -3.13 16.45 10.37
C SER A 32 -4.45 16.48 9.60
N VAL A 33 -4.51 15.69 8.53
CA VAL A 33 -5.78 15.28 7.90
C VAL A 33 -6.03 13.82 8.27
N VAL A 34 -7.18 13.54 8.86
CA VAL A 34 -7.61 12.19 9.23
C VAL A 34 -8.66 11.71 8.25
N ILE A 35 -8.35 10.65 7.51
CA ILE A 35 -9.27 9.99 6.59
C ILE A 35 -9.79 8.73 7.27
N LYS A 36 -11.10 8.65 7.48
CA LYS A 36 -11.75 7.47 8.04
C LYS A 36 -11.69 6.29 7.06
N ALA A 37 -11.49 5.08 7.57
CA ALA A 37 -11.22 3.89 6.75
C ALA A 37 -12.34 3.53 5.76
N GLY A 38 -13.59 3.82 6.09
CA GLY A 38 -14.77 3.62 5.23
C GLY A 38 -15.05 4.75 4.24
N THR A 39 -14.24 5.83 4.23
CA THR A 39 -14.30 6.90 3.22
C THR A 39 -13.94 6.32 1.87
N THR A 40 -14.77 6.56 0.86
CA THR A 40 -14.51 6.05 -0.49
C THR A 40 -13.29 6.73 -1.12
N LEU A 41 -12.67 6.05 -2.05
CA LEU A 41 -11.54 6.59 -2.80
C LEU A 41 -11.95 7.87 -3.56
N ALA A 42 -13.17 7.91 -4.10
CA ALA A 42 -13.71 9.10 -4.77
C ALA A 42 -13.90 10.27 -3.80
N GLU A 43 -14.46 10.03 -2.60
CA GLU A 43 -14.61 11.07 -1.58
C GLU A 43 -13.24 11.61 -1.15
N ALA A 44 -12.26 10.73 -0.91
CA ALA A 44 -10.91 11.13 -0.54
C ALA A 44 -10.22 11.96 -1.63
N ALA A 45 -10.29 11.53 -2.91
CA ALA A 45 -9.68 12.23 -4.04
C ALA A 45 -10.32 13.59 -4.37
N ASN A 46 -11.60 13.78 -4.00
CA ASN A 46 -12.34 15.01 -4.28
C ASN A 46 -12.41 15.96 -3.07
N HIS A 47 -11.88 15.56 -1.91
CA HIS A 47 -11.89 16.41 -0.73
C HIS A 47 -10.89 17.57 -0.86
N PRO A 48 -11.30 18.84 -0.65
CA PRO A 48 -10.45 20.02 -0.87
C PRO A 48 -9.10 19.93 -0.13
N ALA A 49 -9.10 19.61 1.15
CA ALA A 49 -7.87 19.52 1.93
C ALA A 49 -6.93 18.39 1.46
N VAL A 50 -7.45 17.28 0.91
CA VAL A 50 -6.63 16.21 0.33
C VAL A 50 -6.02 16.66 -1.00
N GLN A 51 -6.79 17.39 -1.81
CA GLN A 51 -6.29 17.97 -3.06
C GLN A 51 -5.22 19.03 -2.83
N GLU A 52 -5.41 19.89 -1.83
CA GLU A 52 -4.49 20.96 -1.48
C GLU A 52 -3.18 20.45 -0.89
N HIS A 53 -3.26 19.57 0.13
CA HIS A 53 -2.08 19.17 0.90
C HIS A 53 -1.40 17.90 0.37
N PHE A 54 -2.15 17.02 -0.33
CA PHE A 54 -1.65 15.71 -0.78
C PHE A 54 -2.01 15.40 -2.24
N PRO A 55 -1.68 16.26 -3.22
CA PRO A 55 -2.05 16.06 -4.62
C PRO A 55 -1.52 14.74 -5.20
N PHE A 56 -0.37 14.26 -4.72
CA PHE A 56 0.19 12.98 -5.14
C PHE A 56 -0.56 11.77 -4.55
N LEU A 57 -1.25 11.90 -3.39
CA LEU A 57 -2.20 10.90 -2.91
C LEU A 57 -3.43 10.85 -3.83
N VAL A 58 -3.93 12.01 -4.26
CA VAL A 58 -5.02 12.07 -5.25
C VAL A 58 -4.62 11.37 -6.54
N HIS A 59 -3.37 11.56 -7.01
CA HIS A 59 -2.84 10.87 -8.19
C HIS A 59 -2.82 9.35 -7.98
N ALA A 60 -2.31 8.88 -6.84
CA ALA A 60 -2.30 7.46 -6.51
C ALA A 60 -3.72 6.87 -6.48
N ILE A 61 -4.67 7.54 -5.82
CA ILE A 61 -6.07 7.11 -5.77
C ILE A 61 -6.66 7.02 -7.19
N ARG A 62 -6.46 8.03 -8.03
CA ARG A 62 -6.98 8.06 -9.40
C ARG A 62 -6.35 7.00 -10.31
N SER A 63 -5.20 6.47 -9.96
CA SER A 63 -4.53 5.37 -10.66
C SER A 63 -5.11 3.98 -10.33
N ILE A 64 -5.96 3.86 -9.29
CA ILE A 64 -6.51 2.58 -8.85
C ILE A 64 -7.57 2.09 -9.84
N GLY A 65 -7.32 0.96 -10.47
CA GLY A 65 -8.27 0.13 -11.19
C GLY A 65 -9.21 0.85 -12.17
N ALA A 66 -10.51 0.56 -12.09
CA ALA A 66 -11.54 1.17 -12.94
C ALA A 66 -12.14 2.41 -12.27
N LEU A 67 -12.01 3.56 -12.92
CA LEU A 67 -12.50 4.86 -12.47
C LEU A 67 -13.98 4.84 -12.02
N GLY A 68 -14.85 4.15 -12.76
CA GLY A 68 -16.29 4.20 -12.50
C GLY A 68 -16.76 3.39 -11.27
N ILE A 69 -16.22 2.21 -11.04
CA ILE A 69 -16.74 1.30 -10.01
C ILE A 69 -15.86 1.29 -8.76
N GLN A 70 -14.55 1.12 -8.92
CA GLN A 70 -13.65 0.92 -7.79
C GLN A 70 -13.48 2.19 -6.95
N HIS A 71 -13.54 3.38 -7.55
CA HIS A 71 -13.42 4.64 -6.83
C HIS A 71 -14.65 4.95 -5.96
N PHE A 72 -15.85 4.59 -6.42
CA PHE A 72 -17.09 4.84 -5.68
C PHE A 72 -17.42 3.72 -4.67
N ARG A 73 -16.80 2.56 -4.78
CA ARG A 73 -17.03 1.40 -3.90
C ARG A 73 -15.84 1.04 -3.04
N GLY A 74 -14.64 1.23 -3.55
CA GLY A 74 -13.40 1.05 -2.79
C GLY A 74 -13.26 2.15 -1.75
N THR A 75 -12.69 1.79 -0.60
CA THR A 75 -12.44 2.72 0.52
C THR A 75 -10.97 2.80 0.83
N MET A 76 -10.55 3.82 1.55
CA MET A 76 -9.16 3.99 1.99
C MET A 76 -8.68 2.78 2.80
N GLY A 77 -9.46 2.34 3.79
CA GLY A 77 -9.15 1.13 4.56
C GLY A 77 -9.14 -0.14 3.70
N GLY A 78 -10.06 -0.24 2.73
CA GLY A 78 -10.10 -1.38 1.80
C GLY A 78 -8.90 -1.46 0.87
N ASN A 79 -8.35 -0.33 0.42
CA ASN A 79 -7.10 -0.29 -0.37
C ASN A 79 -5.88 -0.60 0.49
N LEU A 80 -5.82 -0.04 1.71
CA LEU A 80 -4.75 -0.30 2.67
C LEU A 80 -4.69 -1.79 3.08
N CYS A 81 -5.85 -2.40 3.36
CA CYS A 81 -5.98 -3.81 3.76
C CYS A 81 -6.13 -4.76 2.55
N LEU A 82 -5.68 -4.36 1.37
CA LEU A 82 -5.72 -5.21 0.19
C LEU A 82 -4.83 -6.44 0.41
N GLN A 83 -5.46 -7.62 0.36
CA GLN A 83 -4.73 -8.88 0.52
C GLN A 83 -3.65 -9.02 -0.55
N PRO A 84 -2.42 -9.41 -0.17
CA PRO A 84 -1.32 -9.63 -1.11
C PRO A 84 -1.70 -10.59 -2.23
N ARG A 85 -1.23 -10.29 -3.44
CA ARG A 85 -1.56 -11.03 -4.66
C ARG A 85 -0.46 -12.01 -5.01
N CYS A 86 -0.88 -13.19 -5.44
CA CYS A 86 0.02 -14.22 -5.94
C CYS A 86 -0.72 -15.04 -6.99
N ILE A 87 -0.15 -15.20 -8.16
CA ILE A 87 -0.75 -15.97 -9.26
C ILE A 87 -0.98 -17.43 -8.87
N LEU A 88 -0.08 -18.02 -8.08
CA LEU A 88 -0.18 -19.41 -7.66
C LEU A 88 -1.24 -19.63 -6.57
N TYR A 89 -1.61 -18.57 -5.84
CA TYR A 89 -2.61 -18.66 -4.77
C TYR A 89 -3.99 -18.17 -5.22
N ASN A 90 -4.07 -17.06 -5.96
CA ASN A 90 -5.35 -16.44 -6.31
C ASN A 90 -6.07 -17.14 -7.48
N GLN A 91 -6.05 -18.47 -7.49
CA GLN A 91 -6.66 -19.37 -8.48
C GLN A 91 -7.89 -20.09 -7.92
N SER A 92 -8.64 -20.77 -8.77
CA SER A 92 -9.77 -21.60 -8.34
C SER A 92 -9.32 -22.74 -7.41
N LEU A 93 -10.26 -23.25 -6.61
CA LEU A 93 -9.99 -24.43 -5.77
C LEU A 93 -9.51 -25.62 -6.60
N PHE A 94 -10.16 -25.86 -7.75
CA PHE A 94 -9.81 -26.94 -8.67
C PHE A 94 -8.36 -26.82 -9.15
N TRP A 95 -7.93 -25.64 -9.61
CA TRP A 95 -6.56 -25.44 -10.07
C TRP A 95 -5.54 -25.67 -8.95
N ARG A 96 -5.83 -25.15 -7.75
CA ARG A 96 -4.94 -25.28 -6.59
C ARG A 96 -4.85 -26.71 -6.05
N SER A 97 -5.91 -27.53 -6.20
CA SER A 97 -5.90 -28.93 -5.73
C SER A 97 -4.89 -29.82 -6.48
N GLY A 98 -4.51 -29.43 -7.69
CA GLY A 98 -3.46 -30.07 -8.47
C GLY A 98 -2.03 -29.57 -8.20
N LYS A 99 -1.82 -28.73 -7.18
CA LYS A 99 -0.53 -28.15 -6.82
C LYS A 99 -0.14 -28.51 -5.39
N GLU A 100 1.16 -28.45 -5.12
CA GLU A 100 1.66 -28.51 -3.75
C GLU A 100 1.08 -27.40 -2.88
N LYS A 101 1.01 -27.64 -1.58
CA LYS A 101 0.55 -26.64 -0.63
C LYS A 101 1.64 -25.61 -0.35
N CYS A 102 1.30 -24.32 -0.49
CA CYS A 102 2.16 -23.21 -0.07
C CYS A 102 1.82 -22.75 1.36
N HIS A 103 2.59 -21.79 1.91
CA HIS A 103 2.34 -21.20 3.25
C HIS A 103 0.87 -20.77 3.46
N ARG A 104 0.21 -20.22 2.44
CA ARG A 104 -1.20 -19.78 2.53
C ARG A 104 -2.22 -20.91 2.44
N THR A 105 -1.80 -22.11 2.10
CA THR A 105 -2.68 -23.30 1.96
C THR A 105 -2.27 -24.42 2.92
N GLY A 106 -1.45 -24.13 3.93
CA GLY A 106 -1.02 -25.07 4.96
C GLY A 106 0.24 -25.88 4.59
N GLY A 107 1.00 -25.43 3.59
CA GLY A 107 2.34 -25.94 3.27
C GLY A 107 3.44 -25.21 4.02
N LYS A 108 4.70 -25.61 3.77
CA LYS A 108 5.90 -25.09 4.42
C LYS A 108 6.80 -24.27 3.49
N ASP A 109 6.48 -24.23 2.19
CA ASP A 109 7.26 -23.54 1.17
C ASP A 109 6.46 -22.47 0.44
N CYS A 110 7.16 -21.51 -0.14
CA CYS A 110 6.60 -20.57 -1.10
C CYS A 110 6.80 -21.13 -2.52
N LEU A 111 5.70 -21.40 -3.25
CA LEU A 111 5.78 -21.91 -4.62
C LEU A 111 6.33 -20.87 -5.61
N ALA A 112 6.25 -19.58 -5.27
CA ALA A 112 6.80 -18.49 -6.09
C ALA A 112 8.30 -18.26 -5.83
N LEU A 113 8.78 -18.56 -4.63
CA LEU A 113 10.18 -18.43 -4.24
C LEU A 113 10.55 -19.61 -3.34
N LYS A 114 11.12 -20.65 -3.91
CA LYS A 114 11.54 -21.86 -3.17
C LYS A 114 12.55 -21.51 -2.07
N GLY A 115 12.41 -22.15 -0.92
CA GLY A 115 13.26 -21.93 0.25
C GLY A 115 12.93 -20.66 1.05
N SER A 116 11.89 -19.90 0.68
CA SER A 116 11.44 -18.79 1.50
C SER A 116 10.65 -19.29 2.72
N GLU A 117 11.02 -18.80 3.90
CA GLU A 117 10.39 -19.14 5.18
C GLU A 117 8.98 -18.54 5.35
N SER A 118 8.55 -17.66 4.44
CA SER A 118 7.24 -17.00 4.47
C SER A 118 6.69 -16.79 3.05
N CYS A 119 5.39 -16.52 2.96
CA CYS A 119 4.75 -16.23 1.68
C CYS A 119 5.23 -14.89 1.11
N GLN A 120 5.71 -14.90 -0.12
CA GLN A 120 6.21 -13.73 -0.85
C GLN A 120 5.15 -13.06 -1.75
N ALA A 121 3.86 -13.24 -1.42
CA ALA A 121 2.78 -12.57 -2.16
C ALA A 121 2.89 -11.05 -2.08
N ILE A 122 2.65 -10.38 -3.20
CA ILE A 122 2.95 -8.95 -3.40
C ILE A 122 1.92 -8.03 -2.73
N CYS A 123 2.40 -7.05 -1.95
CA CYS A 123 1.62 -5.92 -1.46
C CYS A 123 1.41 -4.91 -2.60
N SER A 124 0.20 -4.87 -3.16
CA SER A 124 -0.11 -4.11 -4.38
C SER A 124 -1.06 -2.93 -4.18
N GLY A 125 -1.22 -2.44 -2.94
CA GLY A 125 -2.06 -1.26 -2.66
C GLY A 125 -1.42 0.03 -3.22
N ASP A 126 -2.11 0.73 -4.11
CA ASP A 126 -1.56 1.91 -4.80
C ASP A 126 -1.36 3.11 -3.86
N THR A 127 -2.21 3.27 -2.82
CA THR A 127 -2.04 4.35 -1.84
C THR A 127 -0.93 4.09 -0.83
N VAL A 128 -0.52 2.84 -0.65
CA VAL A 128 0.42 2.41 0.39
C VAL A 128 1.77 3.14 0.34
N PRO A 129 2.47 3.26 -0.82
CA PRO A 129 3.76 3.95 -0.85
C PRO A 129 3.61 5.45 -0.56
N VAL A 130 2.50 6.08 -0.96
CA VAL A 130 2.23 7.49 -0.63
C VAL A 130 2.05 7.67 0.88
N LEU A 131 1.26 6.80 1.50
CA LEU A 131 1.05 6.84 2.95
C LEU A 131 2.35 6.56 3.72
N ALA A 132 3.21 5.68 3.20
CA ALA A 132 4.54 5.41 3.76
C ALA A 132 5.48 6.61 3.62
N ALA A 133 5.51 7.27 2.44
CA ALA A 133 6.29 8.48 2.21
C ALA A 133 5.85 9.64 3.12
N LEU A 134 4.56 9.74 3.42
CA LEU A 134 3.98 10.72 4.35
C LEU A 134 4.16 10.35 5.84
N ALA A 135 4.74 9.20 6.18
CA ALA A 135 4.77 8.67 7.54
C ALA A 135 3.39 8.60 8.21
N ALA A 136 2.39 8.18 7.46
CA ALA A 136 1.03 8.08 7.95
C ALA A 136 0.94 7.18 9.20
N GLN A 137 0.01 7.50 10.06
CA GLN A 137 -0.35 6.69 11.23
C GLN A 137 -1.72 6.05 11.02
N LEU A 138 -1.89 4.85 11.53
CA LEU A 138 -3.13 4.10 11.46
C LEU A 138 -3.72 3.95 12.86
N THR A 139 -5.03 4.12 12.97
CA THR A 139 -5.77 3.75 14.19
C THR A 139 -6.46 2.42 13.94
N LEU A 140 -6.18 1.47 14.83
CA LEU A 140 -6.84 0.17 14.93
C LEU A 140 -7.77 0.18 16.12
N SER A 141 -9.00 -0.31 15.98
CA SER A 141 -9.99 -0.28 17.05
C SER A 141 -10.63 -1.66 17.25
N THR A 142 -10.93 -1.95 18.52
CA THR A 142 -11.72 -3.09 19.00
C THR A 142 -12.96 -2.60 19.73
N GLY A 143 -13.77 -3.50 20.26
CA GLY A 143 -14.85 -3.14 21.17
C GLY A 143 -14.40 -2.58 22.54
N GLY A 144 -13.14 -2.78 22.92
CA GLY A 144 -12.58 -2.37 24.21
C GLY A 144 -11.62 -1.18 24.15
N GLY A 145 -11.29 -0.67 22.95
CA GLY A 145 -10.35 0.45 22.82
C GLY A 145 -9.70 0.58 21.45
N SER A 146 -8.69 1.42 21.37
CA SER A 146 -7.95 1.64 20.13
C SER A 146 -6.47 1.81 20.38
N ARG A 147 -5.65 1.48 19.38
CA ARG A 147 -4.20 1.75 19.33
C ARG A 147 -3.82 2.42 18.03
N THR A 148 -2.76 3.21 18.07
CA THR A 148 -2.19 3.86 16.89
C THR A 148 -0.81 3.29 16.62
N LEU A 149 -0.48 3.08 15.34
CA LEU A 149 0.84 2.65 14.91
C LEU A 149 1.26 3.32 13.61
N PRO A 150 2.58 3.48 13.36
CA PRO A 150 3.08 3.90 12.05
C PRO A 150 2.65 2.92 10.97
N ILE A 151 2.38 3.43 9.77
CA ILE A 151 1.93 2.57 8.65
C ILE A 151 2.93 1.44 8.34
N MET A 152 4.23 1.69 8.49
CA MET A 152 5.25 0.66 8.21
C MET A 152 5.18 -0.52 9.18
N ASP A 153 4.71 -0.31 10.40
CA ASP A 153 4.56 -1.35 11.42
C ASP A 153 3.26 -2.15 11.25
N PHE A 154 2.38 -1.67 10.37
CA PHE A 154 1.15 -2.39 10.01
C PHE A 154 1.42 -3.60 9.11
N PHE A 155 2.47 -3.57 8.29
CA PHE A 155 2.80 -4.63 7.35
C PHE A 155 3.86 -5.57 7.92
N THR A 156 3.53 -6.84 8.06
CA THR A 156 4.44 -7.86 8.64
C THR A 156 5.56 -8.29 7.70
N GLY A 157 5.33 -8.19 6.39
CA GLY A 157 6.22 -8.78 5.38
C GLY A 157 5.97 -10.28 5.11
N LYS A 158 4.94 -10.86 5.73
CA LYS A 158 4.53 -12.26 5.53
C LYS A 158 3.19 -12.30 4.81
N GLY A 159 3.17 -12.79 3.57
CA GLY A 159 1.95 -12.78 2.76
C GLY A 159 0.82 -13.67 3.29
N GLU A 160 1.11 -14.64 4.16
CA GLU A 160 0.13 -15.46 4.85
C GLU A 160 -0.57 -14.74 6.00
N SER A 161 0.11 -13.80 6.66
CA SER A 161 -0.42 -12.93 7.72
C SER A 161 0.07 -11.49 7.50
N PRO A 162 -0.43 -10.80 6.46
CA PRO A 162 0.22 -9.60 5.93
C PRO A 162 0.13 -8.37 6.83
N PHE A 163 -0.78 -8.36 7.80
CA PHE A 163 -1.07 -7.21 8.64
C PHE A 163 -0.86 -7.51 10.11
N ASN A 164 -0.28 -6.55 10.84
CA ASN A 164 -0.21 -6.51 12.30
C ASN A 164 -1.58 -6.08 12.85
N LEU A 165 -2.56 -6.97 12.70
CA LEU A 165 -3.96 -6.78 13.04
C LEU A 165 -4.44 -7.97 13.85
N ASN A 166 -4.92 -7.74 15.06
CA ASN A 166 -5.54 -8.80 15.86
C ASN A 166 -6.90 -9.22 15.26
N PRO A 167 -7.40 -10.42 15.55
CA PRO A 167 -8.64 -10.92 14.98
C PRO A 167 -9.89 -10.06 15.25
N ASP A 168 -9.88 -9.30 16.34
CA ASP A 168 -10.95 -8.41 16.80
C ASP A 168 -10.71 -6.93 16.46
N GLU A 169 -9.60 -6.61 15.79
CA GLU A 169 -9.26 -5.25 15.36
C GLU A 169 -9.72 -4.94 13.95
N ILE A 170 -10.12 -3.69 13.75
CA ILE A 170 -10.35 -3.12 12.42
C ILE A 170 -9.56 -1.80 12.28
N VAL A 171 -9.09 -1.51 11.07
CA VAL A 171 -8.55 -0.17 10.75
C VAL A 171 -9.71 0.81 10.71
N THR A 172 -9.63 1.88 11.49
CA THR A 172 -10.67 2.92 11.57
C THR A 172 -10.26 4.24 10.97
N GLU A 173 -8.97 4.59 11.02
CA GLU A 173 -8.45 5.88 10.56
C GLU A 173 -7.08 5.76 9.93
N VAL A 174 -6.84 6.64 8.94
CA VAL A 174 -5.52 6.96 8.39
C VAL A 174 -5.26 8.42 8.67
N ARG A 175 -4.26 8.71 9.49
CA ARG A 175 -3.83 10.07 9.84
C ARG A 175 -2.62 10.46 9.02
N LEU A 176 -2.76 11.56 8.29
CA LEU A 176 -1.71 12.18 7.47
C LEU A 176 -1.20 13.42 8.19
N PRO A 177 0.07 13.49 8.60
CA PRO A 177 0.59 14.65 9.30
C PRO A 177 0.62 15.90 8.42
N LEU A 178 0.33 17.07 9.01
CA LEU A 178 0.46 18.43 8.47
C LEU A 178 1.29 19.26 9.44
N PRO A 179 1.83 20.37 9.00
CA PRO A 179 2.56 20.57 7.76
C PRO A 179 4.01 20.13 7.93
N TRP A 180 4.52 19.49 6.94
CA TRP A 180 5.96 19.27 6.83
C TRP A 180 6.62 20.46 6.09
N GLY A 181 6.22 21.71 6.43
CA GLY A 181 6.63 22.89 5.70
C GLY A 181 6.09 22.94 4.27
N ALA A 182 6.80 23.64 3.36
CA ALA A 182 6.51 23.63 1.92
C ALA A 182 6.96 22.27 1.31
N GLY A 183 6.25 21.20 1.69
CA GLY A 183 6.55 19.87 1.19
C GLY A 183 5.94 19.62 -0.20
N SER A 184 6.66 18.88 -1.03
CA SER A 184 6.19 18.43 -2.34
C SER A 184 6.32 16.93 -2.46
N GLY A 185 5.31 16.30 -3.06
CA GLY A 185 5.28 14.85 -3.26
C GLY A 185 5.05 14.48 -4.72
N SER A 186 5.55 13.31 -5.09
CA SER A 186 5.34 12.71 -6.41
C SER A 186 4.98 11.23 -6.25
N TYR A 187 4.13 10.76 -7.15
CA TYR A 187 3.75 9.36 -7.26
C TYR A 187 3.91 8.88 -8.69
N GLN A 188 4.55 7.73 -8.86
CA GLN A 188 4.70 7.06 -10.14
C GLN A 188 4.24 5.62 -10.05
N ARG A 189 3.57 5.15 -11.11
CA ARG A 189 3.04 3.80 -11.21
C ARG A 189 3.40 3.22 -12.57
N ILE A 190 4.00 2.05 -12.57
CA ILE A 190 4.23 1.26 -13.76
C ILE A 190 3.32 0.05 -13.74
N SER A 191 2.62 -0.20 -14.83
CA SER A 191 1.73 -1.35 -15.05
C SER A 191 1.73 -1.70 -16.53
N LEU A 192 1.33 -2.92 -16.88
CA LEU A 192 1.25 -3.36 -18.28
C LEU A 192 0.16 -2.61 -19.05
N ARG A 193 -0.95 -2.32 -18.38
CA ARG A 193 -2.08 -1.58 -18.95
C ARG A 193 -2.31 -0.29 -18.17
N ARG A 194 -2.80 0.75 -18.86
CA ARG A 194 -3.11 2.04 -18.20
C ARG A 194 -4.32 1.97 -17.27
N ALA A 195 -5.25 1.07 -17.52
CA ALA A 195 -6.48 0.93 -16.74
C ALA A 195 -6.73 -0.54 -16.37
N VAL A 196 -7.37 -0.74 -15.22
CA VAL A 196 -7.81 -2.04 -14.71
C VAL A 196 -6.66 -3.05 -14.61
N ASP A 197 -5.57 -2.63 -13.99
CA ASP A 197 -4.39 -3.47 -13.80
C ASP A 197 -3.81 -3.31 -12.40
N PHE A 198 -3.01 -4.30 -11.97
CA PHE A 198 -2.16 -4.17 -10.80
C PHE A 198 -0.85 -3.48 -11.17
N PRO A 199 -0.24 -2.73 -10.24
CA PRO A 199 1.09 -2.17 -10.50
C PRO A 199 2.15 -3.26 -10.56
N LEU A 200 3.12 -3.12 -11.46
CA LEU A 200 4.40 -3.82 -11.40
C LEU A 200 5.29 -3.19 -10.35
N VAL A 201 5.29 -1.86 -10.27
CA VAL A 201 5.93 -1.08 -9.23
C VAL A 201 5.18 0.22 -9.02
N ASN A 202 5.07 0.62 -7.76
CA ASN A 202 4.65 1.94 -7.33
C ASN A 202 5.80 2.61 -6.57
N ALA A 203 6.07 3.87 -6.86
CA ALA A 203 7.01 4.70 -6.14
C ALA A 203 6.34 6.00 -5.70
N ALA A 204 6.58 6.39 -4.46
CA ALA A 204 6.14 7.68 -3.94
C ALA A 204 7.31 8.37 -3.22
N ALA A 205 7.56 9.61 -3.57
CA ALA A 205 8.55 10.46 -2.92
C ALA A 205 7.88 11.65 -2.27
N PHE A 206 8.38 12.07 -1.12
CA PHE A 206 7.99 13.29 -0.45
C PHE A 206 9.23 14.03 0.05
N ALA A 207 9.35 15.31 -0.28
CA ALA A 207 10.46 16.17 0.08
C ALA A 207 9.96 17.45 0.76
N VAL A 208 10.70 17.92 1.75
CA VAL A 208 10.56 19.24 2.36
C VAL A 208 11.86 19.99 2.13
N MET A 209 11.77 21.20 1.60
CA MET A 209 12.93 22.04 1.31
C MET A 209 13.32 22.89 2.54
N ASP A 210 14.62 23.12 2.68
CA ASP A 210 15.23 24.06 3.61
C ASP A 210 16.14 24.99 2.78
N GLY A 211 15.61 26.12 2.36
CA GLY A 211 16.21 26.95 1.33
C GLY A 211 16.28 26.22 -0.01
N ASP A 212 17.49 26.13 -0.56
CA ASP A 212 17.80 25.40 -1.81
C ASP A 212 18.13 23.92 -1.59
N LYS A 213 18.25 23.48 -0.34
CA LYS A 213 18.60 22.12 0.04
C LYS A 213 17.37 21.32 0.45
N VAL A 214 17.49 20.01 0.36
CA VAL A 214 16.47 19.10 0.88
C VAL A 214 16.61 18.95 2.40
N GLY A 215 15.70 19.51 3.16
CA GLY A 215 15.64 19.39 4.64
C GLY A 215 15.24 17.99 5.09
N SER A 216 14.20 17.42 4.47
CA SER A 216 13.81 16.02 4.67
C SER A 216 13.34 15.38 3.37
N PHE A 217 13.56 14.09 3.25
CA PHE A 217 13.18 13.30 2.07
C PHE A 217 12.73 11.91 2.49
N ARG A 218 11.73 11.37 1.81
CA ARG A 218 11.36 9.97 1.95
C ARG A 218 10.93 9.41 0.60
N LEU A 219 11.50 8.26 0.24
CA LEU A 219 11.12 7.47 -0.92
C LEU A 219 10.58 6.13 -0.45
N ALA A 220 9.38 5.78 -0.90
CA ALA A 220 8.75 4.50 -0.62
C ALA A 220 8.37 3.77 -1.90
N LEU A 221 8.59 2.46 -1.91
CA LEU A 221 8.20 1.55 -2.99
C LEU A 221 7.12 0.58 -2.50
N SER A 222 6.24 0.14 -3.40
CA SER A 222 5.36 -1.02 -3.20
C SER A 222 5.18 -1.80 -4.51
N ALA A 223 4.47 -2.91 -4.44
CA ALA A 223 4.28 -3.86 -5.53
C ALA A 223 5.55 -4.66 -5.92
N VAL A 224 6.65 -4.50 -5.20
CA VAL A 224 7.92 -5.22 -5.46
C VAL A 224 8.22 -6.30 -4.41
N GLY A 225 7.41 -6.40 -3.35
CA GLY A 225 7.59 -7.39 -2.28
C GLY A 225 6.34 -7.54 -1.40
N PRO A 226 6.41 -8.37 -0.35
CA PRO A 226 5.26 -8.66 0.52
C PRO A 226 4.85 -7.50 1.43
N LYS A 227 5.67 -6.46 1.54
CA LYS A 227 5.37 -5.21 2.26
C LYS A 227 5.93 -4.01 1.51
N PRO A 228 5.45 -2.78 1.80
CA PRO A 228 6.08 -1.56 1.29
C PRO A 228 7.49 -1.40 1.86
N MET A 229 8.34 -0.66 1.16
CA MET A 229 9.72 -0.37 1.57
C MET A 229 9.97 1.12 1.56
N VAL A 230 10.57 1.63 2.63
CA VAL A 230 11.11 3.00 2.70
C VAL A 230 12.63 2.92 2.51
N LEU A 231 13.15 3.64 1.54
CA LEU A 231 14.56 3.55 1.12
C LEU A 231 15.41 4.57 1.88
N ARG A 232 15.88 4.20 3.06
CA ARG A 232 16.69 5.06 3.92
C ARG A 232 18.03 5.49 3.28
N GLU A 233 18.60 4.64 2.42
CA GLU A 233 19.81 4.96 1.70
C GLU A 233 19.60 6.16 0.76
N VAL A 234 18.46 6.22 0.09
CA VAL A 234 18.07 7.36 -0.74
C VAL A 234 17.78 8.59 0.11
N GLU A 235 17.14 8.43 1.28
CA GLU A 235 16.94 9.54 2.22
C GLU A 235 18.30 10.19 2.61
N ASN A 236 19.30 9.36 2.94
CA ASN A 236 20.64 9.82 3.31
C ASN A 236 21.39 10.47 2.13
N LEU A 237 21.20 9.96 0.90
CA LEU A 237 21.81 10.54 -0.30
C LEU A 237 21.28 11.95 -0.58
N VAL A 238 19.96 12.17 -0.34
CA VAL A 238 19.25 13.37 -0.78
C VAL A 238 19.27 14.47 0.29
N LYS A 239 19.14 14.11 1.56
CA LYS A 239 19.02 15.06 2.68
C LYS A 239 20.27 15.96 2.81
N GLY A 240 20.05 17.28 2.97
CA GLY A 240 21.08 18.30 3.15
C GLY A 240 21.78 18.74 1.87
N ASN A 241 21.42 18.16 0.73
CA ASN A 241 21.99 18.48 -0.58
C ASN A 241 21.01 19.28 -1.44
N VAL A 242 21.54 20.03 -2.40
CA VAL A 242 20.76 20.67 -3.46
C VAL A 242 20.38 19.58 -4.47
N PRO A 243 19.07 19.39 -4.77
CA PRO A 243 18.65 18.34 -5.67
C PRO A 243 19.06 18.63 -7.11
N ASP A 244 19.67 17.66 -7.76
CA ASP A 244 20.03 17.70 -9.16
C ASP A 244 19.68 16.40 -9.90
N ARG A 245 19.93 16.39 -11.21
CA ARG A 245 19.61 15.23 -12.06
C ARG A 245 20.49 14.01 -11.76
N ASP A 246 21.74 14.22 -11.36
CA ASP A 246 22.65 13.10 -11.03
C ASP A 246 22.23 12.42 -9.75
N MET A 247 21.85 13.19 -8.73
CA MET A 247 21.29 12.68 -7.50
C MET A 247 19.99 11.89 -7.76
N ALA A 248 19.08 12.41 -8.60
CA ALA A 248 17.86 11.70 -8.98
C ALA A 248 18.16 10.36 -9.68
N ARG A 249 19.17 10.33 -10.58
CA ARG A 249 19.62 9.10 -11.25
C ARG A 249 20.17 8.09 -10.25
N ARG A 250 21.06 8.52 -9.34
CA ARG A 250 21.63 7.67 -8.29
C ARG A 250 20.55 7.12 -7.35
N ALA A 251 19.58 7.96 -6.96
CA ALA A 251 18.42 7.51 -6.18
C ALA A 251 17.61 6.44 -6.92
N GLY A 252 17.41 6.59 -8.22
CA GLY A 252 16.75 5.60 -9.08
C GLY A 252 17.53 4.28 -9.16
N GLU A 253 18.85 4.32 -9.25
CA GLU A 253 19.72 3.13 -9.26
C GLU A 253 19.62 2.35 -7.93
N ILE A 254 19.66 3.04 -6.79
CA ILE A 254 19.47 2.43 -5.46
C ILE A 254 18.08 1.78 -5.37
N ALA A 255 17.04 2.50 -5.81
CA ALA A 255 15.69 1.99 -5.81
C ALA A 255 15.54 0.73 -6.68
N LYS A 256 16.14 0.72 -7.87
CA LYS A 256 16.19 -0.43 -8.78
C LYS A 256 16.86 -1.63 -8.11
N GLN A 257 18.06 -1.47 -7.60
CA GLN A 257 18.82 -2.55 -6.93
C GLN A 257 18.06 -3.12 -5.74
N THR A 258 17.42 -2.27 -4.94
CA THR A 258 16.58 -2.71 -3.81
C THR A 258 15.37 -3.51 -4.30
N ALA A 259 14.72 -3.06 -5.37
CA ALA A 259 13.57 -3.75 -5.95
C ALA A 259 13.98 -5.09 -6.59
N GLU A 260 15.09 -5.16 -7.31
CA GLU A 260 15.61 -6.39 -7.93
C GLU A 260 15.90 -7.46 -6.88
N GLY A 261 16.43 -7.11 -5.72
CA GLY A 261 16.69 -8.03 -4.61
C GLY A 261 15.42 -8.60 -3.95
N THR A 262 14.25 -8.02 -4.24
CA THR A 262 12.96 -8.42 -3.64
C THR A 262 11.94 -8.92 -4.66
N ILE A 263 12.22 -8.77 -5.96
CA ILE A 263 11.33 -9.23 -7.03
C ILE A 263 11.23 -10.75 -7.00
N VAL A 264 10.01 -11.20 -6.77
CA VAL A 264 9.64 -12.61 -6.86
C VAL A 264 8.92 -12.81 -8.18
N GLU A 265 9.53 -13.56 -9.08
CA GLU A 265 8.87 -13.95 -10.32
C GLU A 265 7.58 -14.71 -9.98
N ASN A 266 6.54 -14.48 -10.77
CA ASN A 266 5.24 -15.15 -10.64
C ASN A 266 4.47 -14.86 -9.33
N ALA A 267 4.85 -13.87 -8.54
CA ALA A 267 4.14 -13.54 -7.31
C ALA A 267 2.87 -12.70 -7.54
N SER A 268 2.75 -12.01 -8.67
CA SER A 268 1.56 -11.24 -9.03
C SER A 268 1.08 -11.57 -10.45
N THR A 269 -0.22 -11.50 -10.68
CA THR A 269 -0.86 -11.74 -11.98
C THR A 269 -0.34 -10.84 -13.10
N SER A 270 0.11 -9.63 -12.77
CA SER A 270 0.62 -8.68 -13.74
C SER A 270 2.06 -8.95 -14.17
N LYS A 271 2.83 -9.74 -13.41
CA LYS A 271 4.22 -10.08 -13.73
C LYS A 271 4.36 -11.28 -14.67
N ASP A 272 3.33 -12.12 -14.78
CA ASP A 272 3.38 -13.29 -15.65
C ASP A 272 3.12 -12.98 -17.12
N ILE A 273 2.75 -11.74 -17.43
CA ILE A 273 2.48 -11.29 -18.79
C ILE A 273 3.70 -10.53 -19.34
N ALA A 274 4.69 -10.28 -18.50
CA ALA A 274 5.97 -9.69 -18.88
C ALA A 274 7.04 -10.76 -19.06
#